data_983038bffe7badb43edb963ef6c15371
#
_entry.id   983038bffe7badb43edb963ef6c15371
#
_cell.length_a   1.000
_cell.length_b   1.000
_cell.length_c   1.000
_cell.angle_alpha   90.00
_cell.angle_beta   90.00
_cell.angle_gamma   90.00
#
_symmetry.space_group_name_H-M   'P 1'
#
loop_
_entity.id
_entity.type
_entity.pdbx_description
1 polymer ?
#
loop_
_entity_poly.entity_id
_entity_poly.type
_entity_poly.pdbx_seq_one_letter_code
_entity_poly.pdbx_strand_id
1 'polypeptide(L)'
;QNNLVNAMSVGIVGVGKSISAGAGPAGNPVYIFGSATGKDGIHGAAFASKDMSEDSISDLPSVQVGDPFWEKLILEASMEIIETGAVVGMQDMGAAGITCSTSEMSAKTDVGMDVWLDKVPMRQPDMKGWELLLSESQERMLVIIEKGREKEVEKVLEKWDLTYSHIGMVTDTKHVRYFMGDVLEADIPAESLVLGGGAPVYRRTWTEPEYMKEIAKFDLNSVADLSLAEAKDAAIKLCNEPNIASKRWIYEQYDSMVGTINESTNLPSDAAVVKIVGSGKSLALTVDCNSRYVFADPNKGTQIAVAEAARNIRCTGGVPTAITNCLNFGNPYNEEVYYQFKNAIEGMSEACRKFDTPVTGGNVSFYNQSTNGQAVYPTPTIGMVGIIEQPEHRMSIPFAGAGDAIVLLGTTRNDLGSSQYIAKVKGVSHSPCPSFDLDEEYALHLLLETLSKEQAVASAHDISEGGLFVACMESAMAGGKGFDVCTEKGLRIDAGLFGESQSRVVVSVSQDGLDRLMKLASDAGVVATHVGTVLADKVICVNGENWGAMETFAKPYHQVIASYLN
;
A
#
# COMPACT_ATOMS: atom_id res chain seq x y z
N GLN A 1 -4.61 -16.89 7.15
CA GLN A 1 -3.76 -15.70 7.38
C GLN A 1 -3.11 -15.32 6.07
N ASN A 2 -3.06 -14.03 5.76
CA ASN A 2 -2.26 -13.52 4.67
C ASN A 2 -0.81 -13.38 5.15
N ASN A 3 0.12 -13.99 4.45
CA ASN A 3 1.56 -13.84 4.66
C ASN A 3 2.19 -12.95 3.58
N LEU A 4 1.43 -11.98 3.09
CA LEU A 4 1.83 -11.05 2.06
C LEU A 4 2.68 -9.92 2.66
N VAL A 5 3.72 -9.52 1.94
CA VAL A 5 4.55 -8.36 2.25
C VAL A 5 4.49 -7.41 1.05
N ASN A 6 4.08 -6.18 1.31
CA ASN A 6 3.98 -5.13 0.29
C ASN A 6 4.88 -3.96 0.71
N ALA A 7 5.60 -3.39 -0.25
CA ALA A 7 6.43 -2.21 -0.05
C ALA A 7 6.00 -1.10 -1.01
N MET A 8 6.01 0.14 -0.53
CA MET A 8 5.74 1.33 -1.33
C MET A 8 6.91 2.30 -1.23
N SER A 9 7.44 2.73 -2.37
CA SER A 9 8.44 3.79 -2.45
C SER A 9 7.84 5.03 -3.07
N VAL A 10 8.18 6.19 -2.51
CA VAL A 10 7.73 7.50 -3.02
C VAL A 10 8.93 8.43 -3.13
N GLY A 11 9.08 9.08 -4.29
CA GLY A 11 10.16 10.01 -4.56
C GLY A 11 9.64 11.35 -5.07
N ILE A 12 10.51 12.35 -5.03
CA ILE A 12 10.24 13.70 -5.54
C ILE A 12 11.16 13.95 -6.72
N VAL A 13 10.59 14.34 -7.86
CA VAL A 13 11.34 14.69 -9.06
C VAL A 13 11.04 16.13 -9.48
N GLY A 14 12.07 16.89 -9.83
CA GLY A 14 11.92 18.23 -10.38
C GLY A 14 11.24 18.21 -11.75
N VAL A 15 10.42 19.20 -12.03
CA VAL A 15 9.77 19.34 -13.34
C VAL A 15 10.82 19.38 -14.45
N GLY A 16 10.66 18.51 -15.44
CA GLY A 16 11.60 18.35 -16.58
C GLY A 16 12.88 17.55 -16.26
N LYS A 17 13.01 16.99 -15.03
CA LYS A 17 14.15 16.15 -14.64
C LYS A 17 13.84 14.65 -14.64
N SER A 18 12.66 14.24 -15.04
CA SER A 18 12.31 12.83 -15.16
C SER A 18 13.03 12.18 -16.35
N ILE A 19 13.61 11.01 -16.11
CA ILE A 19 14.17 10.14 -17.16
C ILE A 19 13.15 9.06 -17.49
N SER A 20 12.92 8.83 -18.78
CA SER A 20 12.03 7.77 -19.21
C SER A 20 12.79 6.48 -19.48
N ALA A 21 12.12 5.34 -19.35
CA ALA A 21 12.64 4.05 -19.77
C ALA A 21 12.46 3.87 -21.30
N GLY A 22 13.13 4.69 -22.09
CA GLY A 22 13.13 4.64 -23.56
C GLY A 22 14.54 4.60 -24.11
N ALA A 23 14.76 3.84 -25.18
CA ALA A 23 16.09 3.69 -25.76
C ALA A 23 16.58 4.94 -26.52
N GLY A 24 15.66 5.82 -26.91
CA GLY A 24 16.01 7.01 -27.68
C GLY A 24 16.46 6.69 -29.12
N PRO A 25 17.19 7.61 -29.78
CA PRO A 25 17.60 7.42 -31.18
C PRO A 25 18.71 6.37 -31.34
N ALA A 26 18.75 5.73 -32.51
CA ALA A 26 19.78 4.78 -32.89
C ALA A 26 21.18 5.41 -32.83
N GLY A 27 22.18 4.58 -32.50
CA GLY A 27 23.58 4.95 -32.40
C GLY A 27 24.07 5.27 -30.98
N ASN A 28 23.19 5.30 -30.00
CA ASN A 28 23.52 5.48 -28.59
C ASN A 28 24.04 4.16 -27.97
N PRO A 29 25.08 4.20 -27.14
CA PRO A 29 25.59 3.03 -26.45
C PRO A 29 24.66 2.59 -25.31
N VAL A 30 24.60 1.27 -25.11
CA VAL A 30 23.85 0.58 -24.08
C VAL A 30 24.80 0.07 -23.02
N TYR A 31 24.62 0.49 -21.78
CA TYR A 31 25.43 0.07 -20.65
C TYR A 31 24.59 -0.69 -19.61
N ILE A 32 25.22 -1.66 -18.98
CA ILE A 32 24.74 -2.27 -17.74
C ILE A 32 25.65 -1.83 -16.60
N PHE A 33 25.08 -1.55 -15.42
CA PHE A 33 25.86 -1.28 -14.21
C PHE A 33 25.19 -1.83 -12.97
N GLY A 34 26.00 -2.01 -11.91
CA GLY A 34 25.57 -2.55 -10.63
C GLY A 34 26.19 -3.90 -10.33
N SER A 35 25.44 -4.80 -9.73
CA SER A 35 25.91 -6.14 -9.38
C SER A 35 26.23 -6.98 -10.62
N ALA A 36 27.24 -7.86 -10.51
CA ALA A 36 27.50 -8.84 -11.55
C ALA A 36 26.37 -9.86 -11.68
N THR A 37 26.05 -10.24 -12.90
CA THR A 37 24.97 -11.17 -13.23
C THR A 37 25.29 -12.59 -12.78
N GLY A 38 24.42 -13.20 -12.01
CA GLY A 38 24.44 -14.61 -11.60
C GLY A 38 23.26 -15.39 -12.18
N LYS A 39 23.12 -16.64 -11.77
CA LYS A 39 21.99 -17.50 -12.16
C LYS A 39 20.77 -17.34 -11.23
N ASP A 40 20.58 -16.14 -10.70
CA ASP A 40 19.51 -15.83 -9.76
C ASP A 40 18.21 -15.55 -10.51
N GLY A 41 17.10 -15.98 -9.95
CA GLY A 41 15.76 -15.68 -10.48
C GLY A 41 15.46 -16.29 -11.84
N ILE A 42 16.35 -17.09 -12.41
CA ILE A 42 16.08 -17.79 -13.68
C ILE A 42 14.84 -18.66 -13.49
N HIS A 43 13.82 -18.45 -14.32
CA HIS A 43 12.47 -18.97 -14.15
C HIS A 43 11.68 -18.42 -12.96
N GLY A 44 12.13 -17.32 -12.32
CA GLY A 44 11.43 -16.69 -11.20
C GLY A 44 9.99 -16.33 -11.53
N ALA A 45 9.74 -15.70 -12.67
CA ALA A 45 8.39 -15.42 -13.15
C ALA A 45 7.57 -16.69 -13.42
N ALA A 46 8.18 -17.74 -13.94
CA ALA A 46 7.52 -19.05 -14.12
C ALA A 46 7.26 -19.75 -12.79
N PHE A 47 8.17 -19.65 -11.83
CA PHE A 47 8.00 -20.13 -10.46
C PHE A 47 6.89 -19.38 -9.74
N ALA A 48 6.86 -18.07 -9.83
CA ALA A 48 5.79 -17.23 -9.26
C ALA A 48 4.41 -17.47 -9.94
N SER A 49 4.39 -18.20 -11.05
CA SER A 49 3.18 -18.59 -11.79
C SER A 49 2.77 -20.06 -11.57
N LYS A 50 3.27 -20.68 -10.51
CA LYS A 50 2.94 -22.07 -10.12
C LYS A 50 2.48 -22.11 -8.67
N ASP A 51 1.65 -23.10 -8.36
CA ASP A 51 1.30 -23.41 -6.98
C ASP A 51 2.54 -23.93 -6.23
N MET A 52 2.75 -23.43 -5.01
CA MET A 52 3.87 -23.89 -4.17
C MET A 52 3.66 -25.35 -3.76
N SER A 53 4.70 -26.17 -3.89
CA SER A 53 4.73 -27.57 -3.45
C SER A 53 5.88 -27.82 -2.48
N GLU A 54 5.86 -28.97 -1.79
CA GLU A 54 6.98 -29.38 -0.92
C GLU A 54 8.30 -29.58 -1.69
N ASP A 55 8.21 -29.85 -3.01
CA ASP A 55 9.36 -29.98 -3.90
C ASP A 55 9.96 -28.64 -4.35
N SER A 56 9.35 -27.51 -3.96
CA SER A 56 9.80 -26.14 -4.33
C SER A 56 11.20 -25.80 -3.77
N ILE A 57 11.75 -26.60 -2.87
CA ILE A 57 13.15 -26.48 -2.41
C ILE A 57 14.15 -26.72 -3.56
N SER A 58 13.78 -27.53 -4.56
CA SER A 58 14.61 -27.75 -5.75
C SER A 58 14.64 -26.52 -6.69
N ASP A 59 13.74 -25.58 -6.51
CA ASP A 59 13.62 -24.36 -7.31
C ASP A 59 14.36 -23.16 -6.66
N LEU A 60 15.24 -23.38 -5.67
CA LEU A 60 16.07 -22.37 -5.02
C LEU A 60 16.80 -21.43 -6.01
N PRO A 61 17.25 -21.86 -7.22
CA PRO A 61 17.80 -20.93 -8.21
C PRO A 61 16.81 -19.85 -8.69
N SER A 62 15.50 -20.04 -8.46
CA SER A 62 14.47 -19.05 -8.77
C SER A 62 14.34 -17.93 -7.73
N VAL A 63 15.06 -18.03 -6.59
CA VAL A 63 15.05 -17.02 -5.54
C VAL A 63 15.97 -15.86 -5.93
N GLN A 64 15.46 -14.66 -5.81
CA GLN A 64 16.25 -13.43 -5.96
C GLN A 64 16.92 -13.11 -4.62
N VAL A 65 18.21 -12.77 -4.67
CA VAL A 65 19.00 -12.35 -3.48
C VAL A 65 19.29 -10.86 -3.61
N GLY A 66 18.85 -10.08 -2.64
CA GLY A 66 19.09 -8.63 -2.57
C GLY A 66 20.26 -8.28 -1.66
N ASP A 67 20.97 -7.20 -1.96
CA ASP A 67 22.02 -6.59 -1.15
C ASP A 67 21.70 -5.12 -0.89
N PRO A 68 21.23 -4.73 0.32
CA PRO A 68 20.85 -3.35 0.62
C PRO A 68 21.99 -2.34 0.48
N PHE A 69 23.25 -2.77 0.63
CA PHE A 69 24.40 -1.92 0.45
C PHE A 69 24.59 -1.55 -1.04
N TRP A 70 24.55 -2.54 -1.93
CA TRP A 70 24.62 -2.31 -3.38
C TRP A 70 23.42 -1.50 -3.88
N GLU A 71 22.23 -1.77 -3.36
CA GLU A 71 21.03 -0.99 -3.70
C GLU A 71 21.21 0.51 -3.38
N LYS A 72 21.79 0.82 -2.21
CA LYS A 72 22.11 2.21 -1.83
C LYS A 72 23.11 2.84 -2.79
N LEU A 73 24.18 2.13 -3.17
CA LEU A 73 25.18 2.66 -4.09
C LEU A 73 24.59 2.93 -5.48
N ILE A 74 23.76 2.02 -6.00
CA ILE A 74 23.08 2.18 -7.28
C ILE A 74 22.12 3.36 -7.27
N LEU A 75 21.35 3.54 -6.19
CA LEU A 75 20.43 4.66 -6.04
C LEU A 75 21.17 5.99 -6.14
N GLU A 76 22.25 6.16 -5.38
CA GLU A 76 23.03 7.39 -5.38
C GLU A 76 23.74 7.64 -6.73
N ALA A 77 24.33 6.58 -7.30
CA ALA A 77 24.97 6.67 -8.61
C ALA A 77 23.95 7.01 -9.71
N SER A 78 22.77 6.40 -9.69
CA SER A 78 21.71 6.68 -10.67
C SER A 78 21.28 8.14 -10.63
N MET A 79 21.09 8.70 -9.43
CA MET A 79 20.76 10.11 -9.27
C MET A 79 21.86 11.03 -9.81
N GLU A 80 23.14 10.73 -9.52
CA GLU A 80 24.27 11.53 -9.99
C GLU A 80 24.46 11.41 -11.51
N ILE A 81 24.28 10.21 -12.09
CA ILE A 81 24.31 9.99 -13.54
C ILE A 81 23.24 10.81 -14.25
N ILE A 82 22.02 10.83 -13.71
CA ILE A 82 20.90 11.62 -14.27
C ILE A 82 21.25 13.12 -14.27
N GLU A 83 21.89 13.62 -13.23
CA GLU A 83 22.31 15.02 -13.13
C GLU A 83 23.34 15.43 -14.17
N THR A 84 24.12 14.49 -14.74
CA THR A 84 25.04 14.80 -15.85
C THR A 84 24.30 15.28 -17.10
N GLY A 85 23.02 14.89 -17.27
CA GLY A 85 22.25 15.12 -18.49
C GLY A 85 22.74 14.29 -19.69
N ALA A 86 23.59 13.28 -19.48
CA ALA A 86 24.09 12.36 -20.52
C ALA A 86 23.19 11.14 -20.73
N VAL A 87 22.20 10.92 -19.83
CA VAL A 87 21.30 9.78 -19.88
C VAL A 87 20.14 10.05 -20.82
N VAL A 88 19.98 9.18 -21.82
CA VAL A 88 18.84 9.18 -22.74
C VAL A 88 17.65 8.41 -22.15
N GLY A 89 17.92 7.28 -21.52
CA GLY A 89 16.92 6.46 -20.83
C GLY A 89 17.58 5.50 -19.85
N MET A 90 16.81 5.08 -18.85
CA MET A 90 17.28 4.16 -17.82
C MET A 90 16.12 3.27 -17.36
N GLN A 91 16.40 2.01 -17.08
CA GLN A 91 15.44 1.03 -16.57
C GLN A 91 16.13 0.02 -15.66
N ASP A 92 15.45 -0.41 -14.61
CA ASP A 92 15.85 -1.56 -13.80
C ASP A 92 15.70 -2.87 -14.57
N MET A 93 16.26 -3.94 -14.03
CA MET A 93 16.15 -5.28 -14.59
C MET A 93 15.27 -6.13 -13.69
N GLY A 94 13.96 -6.01 -13.87
CA GLY A 94 12.96 -6.82 -13.18
C GLY A 94 12.81 -8.23 -13.74
N ALA A 95 11.59 -8.72 -13.86
CA ALA A 95 11.27 -10.03 -14.40
C ALA A 95 11.89 -10.22 -15.81
N ALA A 96 12.51 -11.38 -16.04
CA ALA A 96 13.28 -11.70 -17.25
C ALA A 96 14.46 -10.74 -17.57
N GLY A 97 14.92 -10.00 -16.58
CA GLY A 97 16.21 -9.29 -16.58
C GLY A 97 16.52 -8.46 -17.83
N ILE A 98 17.61 -8.81 -18.54
CA ILE A 98 18.06 -8.12 -19.75
C ILE A 98 17.03 -8.19 -20.88
N THR A 99 16.30 -9.32 -21.00
CA THR A 99 15.27 -9.47 -22.04
C THR A 99 14.16 -8.45 -21.89
N CYS A 100 13.65 -8.27 -20.66
CA CYS A 100 12.60 -7.31 -20.38
C CYS A 100 13.06 -5.87 -20.62
N SER A 101 14.15 -5.45 -19.97
CA SER A 101 14.61 -4.06 -20.05
C SER A 101 14.96 -3.63 -21.48
N THR A 102 15.65 -4.48 -22.25
CA THR A 102 16.01 -4.15 -23.64
C THR A 102 14.81 -4.10 -24.58
N SER A 103 13.85 -5.04 -24.43
CA SER A 103 12.64 -5.08 -25.28
C SER A 103 11.69 -3.92 -24.98
N GLU A 104 11.45 -3.63 -23.70
CA GLU A 104 10.56 -2.54 -23.31
C GLU A 104 11.10 -1.17 -23.69
N MET A 105 12.39 -0.91 -23.43
CA MET A 105 13.04 0.35 -23.82
C MET A 105 13.03 0.55 -25.33
N SER A 106 13.28 -0.53 -26.10
CA SER A 106 13.26 -0.50 -27.56
C SER A 106 11.87 -0.25 -28.12
N ALA A 107 10.88 -1.01 -27.66
CA ALA A 107 9.49 -0.89 -28.12
C ALA A 107 8.89 0.49 -27.81
N LYS A 108 9.20 1.05 -26.66
CA LYS A 108 8.70 2.37 -26.22
C LYS A 108 9.09 3.52 -27.16
N THR A 109 10.22 3.39 -27.86
CA THR A 109 10.73 4.41 -28.78
C THR A 109 10.84 3.95 -30.23
N ASP A 110 10.23 2.80 -30.55
CA ASP A 110 10.16 2.21 -31.90
C ASP A 110 11.55 2.00 -32.56
N VAL A 111 12.50 1.50 -31.75
CA VAL A 111 13.89 1.20 -32.16
C VAL A 111 14.25 -0.25 -31.85
N GLY A 112 15.48 -0.64 -32.15
CA GLY A 112 16.05 -1.93 -31.78
C GLY A 112 17.29 -1.77 -30.91
N MET A 113 17.86 -2.91 -30.48
CA MET A 113 19.15 -2.98 -29.79
C MET A 113 19.94 -4.18 -30.24
N ASP A 114 21.25 -3.99 -30.42
CA ASP A 114 22.25 -5.06 -30.52
C ASP A 114 22.95 -5.16 -29.17
N VAL A 115 22.91 -6.36 -28.57
CA VAL A 115 23.46 -6.61 -27.22
C VAL A 115 24.42 -7.78 -27.25
N TRP A 116 25.67 -7.57 -26.79
CA TRP A 116 26.72 -8.58 -26.67
C TRP A 116 26.73 -9.13 -25.24
N LEU A 117 26.20 -10.33 -25.06
CA LEU A 117 26.02 -10.99 -23.77
C LEU A 117 27.37 -11.39 -23.11
N ASP A 118 28.38 -11.69 -23.91
CA ASP A 118 29.74 -11.96 -23.42
C ASP A 118 30.39 -10.75 -22.74
N LYS A 119 29.89 -9.55 -22.97
CA LYS A 119 30.33 -8.32 -22.28
C LYS A 119 29.60 -8.02 -20.98
N VAL A 120 28.55 -8.76 -20.66
CA VAL A 120 27.83 -8.61 -19.40
C VAL A 120 28.70 -9.10 -18.24
N PRO A 121 28.92 -8.29 -17.18
CA PRO A 121 29.67 -8.75 -16.01
C PRO A 121 29.02 -9.96 -15.36
N MET A 122 29.75 -11.06 -15.24
CA MET A 122 29.24 -12.34 -14.72
C MET A 122 29.83 -12.65 -13.35
N ARG A 123 29.00 -13.14 -12.43
CA ARG A 123 29.42 -13.70 -11.13
C ARG A 123 29.98 -15.11 -11.23
N GLN A 124 29.50 -15.85 -12.23
CA GLN A 124 29.89 -17.23 -12.49
C GLN A 124 30.46 -17.33 -13.89
N PRO A 125 31.60 -18.00 -14.07
CA PRO A 125 32.16 -18.23 -15.41
C PRO A 125 31.22 -19.13 -16.23
N ASP A 126 31.31 -19.04 -17.53
CA ASP A 126 30.64 -19.93 -18.48
C ASP A 126 29.11 -19.90 -18.46
N MET A 127 28.51 -18.76 -18.10
CA MET A 127 27.06 -18.55 -18.25
C MET A 127 26.68 -18.58 -19.74
N LYS A 128 25.60 -19.29 -20.05
CA LYS A 128 25.05 -19.35 -21.40
C LYS A 128 24.23 -18.09 -21.72
N GLY A 129 24.05 -17.78 -23.00
CA GLY A 129 23.31 -16.61 -23.46
C GLY A 129 21.90 -16.53 -22.83
N TRP A 130 21.15 -17.63 -22.82
CA TRP A 130 19.81 -17.65 -22.24
C TRP A 130 19.80 -17.48 -20.70
N GLU A 131 20.85 -17.94 -19.99
CA GLU A 131 20.98 -17.73 -18.55
C GLU A 131 21.19 -16.24 -18.23
N LEU A 132 22.00 -15.54 -19.06
CA LEU A 132 22.22 -14.10 -18.93
C LEU A 132 20.95 -13.29 -19.23
N LEU A 133 20.23 -13.68 -20.27
CA LEU A 133 19.01 -13.01 -20.70
C LEU A 133 17.87 -13.11 -19.67
N LEU A 134 17.74 -14.27 -19.00
CA LEU A 134 16.64 -14.55 -18.07
C LEU A 134 17.03 -14.38 -16.60
N SER A 135 18.28 -14.03 -16.32
CA SER A 135 18.72 -13.76 -14.95
C SER A 135 18.00 -12.54 -14.38
N GLU A 136 17.48 -12.69 -13.16
CA GLU A 136 16.85 -11.62 -12.39
C GLU A 136 17.73 -11.21 -11.19
N SER A 137 19.08 -11.30 -11.34
CA SER A 137 19.99 -10.77 -10.32
C SER A 137 19.63 -9.34 -9.98
N GLN A 138 19.47 -9.08 -8.69
CA GLN A 138 19.07 -7.77 -8.19
C GLN A 138 20.20 -6.73 -8.32
N GLU A 139 19.87 -5.47 -8.05
CA GLU A 139 20.82 -4.33 -8.08
C GLU A 139 21.55 -4.19 -9.41
N ARG A 140 20.78 -4.20 -10.52
CA ARG A 140 21.31 -3.93 -11.86
C ARG A 140 20.45 -2.93 -12.60
N MET A 141 21.07 -2.02 -13.34
CA MET A 141 20.41 -1.03 -14.18
C MET A 141 20.90 -1.12 -15.62
N LEU A 142 19.96 -0.93 -16.57
CA LEU A 142 20.27 -0.68 -17.98
C LEU A 142 20.18 0.82 -18.24
N VAL A 143 21.22 1.41 -18.83
CA VAL A 143 21.25 2.83 -19.16
C VAL A 143 21.65 3.06 -20.61
N ILE A 144 20.93 3.93 -21.28
CA ILE A 144 21.28 4.42 -22.61
C ILE A 144 21.95 5.78 -22.47
N ILE A 145 23.15 5.91 -22.97
CA ILE A 145 23.97 7.11 -22.83
C ILE A 145 23.98 7.85 -24.18
N GLU A 146 23.98 9.17 -24.16
CA GLU A 146 24.18 9.99 -25.36
C GLU A 146 25.57 9.72 -25.94
N LYS A 147 25.59 9.37 -27.21
CA LYS A 147 26.85 9.03 -27.90
C LYS A 147 27.90 10.14 -27.78
N GLY A 148 29.08 9.78 -27.30
CA GLY A 148 30.22 10.69 -27.08
C GLY A 148 30.27 11.28 -25.66
N ARG A 149 29.33 10.96 -24.81
CA ARG A 149 29.30 11.43 -23.41
C ARG A 149 29.49 10.29 -22.39
N GLU A 150 29.90 9.11 -22.85
CA GLU A 150 30.09 7.90 -22.04
C GLU A 150 31.00 8.15 -20.83
N LYS A 151 32.08 8.91 -21.04
CA LYS A 151 33.07 9.22 -19.99
C LYS A 151 32.50 10.00 -18.81
N GLU A 152 31.43 10.76 -18.99
CA GLU A 152 30.77 11.49 -17.91
C GLU A 152 30.08 10.51 -16.95
N VAL A 153 29.41 9.49 -17.52
CA VAL A 153 28.71 8.44 -16.77
C VAL A 153 29.70 7.47 -16.14
N GLU A 154 30.69 6.99 -16.90
CA GLU A 154 31.73 6.08 -16.39
C GLU A 154 32.46 6.65 -15.17
N LYS A 155 32.77 7.96 -15.17
CA LYS A 155 33.39 8.64 -14.02
C LYS A 155 32.53 8.59 -12.75
N VAL A 156 31.24 8.70 -12.90
CA VAL A 156 30.30 8.58 -11.74
C VAL A 156 30.28 7.15 -11.24
N LEU A 157 30.20 6.16 -12.14
CA LEU A 157 30.22 4.75 -11.78
C LEU A 157 31.51 4.34 -11.07
N GLU A 158 32.68 4.83 -11.56
CA GLU A 158 33.98 4.65 -10.92
C GLU A 158 34.03 5.29 -9.51
N LYS A 159 33.47 6.49 -9.35
CA LYS A 159 33.39 7.17 -8.05
C LYS A 159 32.63 6.33 -7.01
N TRP A 160 31.57 5.65 -7.41
CA TRP A 160 30.73 4.82 -6.55
C TRP A 160 31.20 3.36 -6.46
N ASP A 161 32.36 3.03 -7.08
CA ASP A 161 32.94 1.67 -7.12
C ASP A 161 31.94 0.62 -7.67
N LEU A 162 31.14 1.03 -8.65
CA LEU A 162 30.15 0.15 -9.29
C LEU A 162 30.76 -0.53 -10.52
N THR A 163 30.49 -1.82 -10.64
CA THR A 163 30.78 -2.58 -11.86
C THR A 163 29.91 -2.07 -13.01
N TYR A 164 30.48 -1.86 -14.17
CA TYR A 164 29.76 -1.47 -15.38
C TYR A 164 30.37 -2.04 -16.65
N SER A 165 29.58 -2.10 -17.71
CA SER A 165 30.05 -2.53 -19.02
C SER A 165 29.23 -1.93 -20.16
N HIS A 166 29.91 -1.57 -21.25
CA HIS A 166 29.30 -1.25 -22.54
C HIS A 166 28.89 -2.56 -23.22
N ILE A 167 27.62 -2.92 -23.17
CA ILE A 167 27.11 -4.21 -23.64
C ILE A 167 26.42 -4.16 -25.00
N GLY A 168 26.09 -2.97 -25.52
CA GLY A 168 25.33 -2.91 -26.75
C GLY A 168 25.19 -1.53 -27.36
N MET A 169 24.35 -1.46 -28.38
CA MET A 169 24.03 -0.24 -29.10
C MET A 169 22.57 -0.22 -29.54
N VAL A 170 21.95 0.95 -29.46
CA VAL A 170 20.63 1.19 -30.02
C VAL A 170 20.69 1.21 -31.54
N THR A 171 19.80 0.51 -32.23
CA THR A 171 19.71 0.39 -33.69
C THR A 171 18.35 0.85 -34.21
N ASP A 172 18.22 1.06 -35.52
CA ASP A 172 16.98 1.38 -36.21
C ASP A 172 16.23 0.14 -36.71
N THR A 173 16.68 -1.07 -36.34
CA THR A 173 16.15 -2.34 -36.84
C THR A 173 14.79 -2.72 -36.26
N LYS A 174 14.36 -2.12 -35.14
CA LYS A 174 13.17 -2.49 -34.34
C LYS A 174 13.23 -3.91 -33.76
N HIS A 175 14.38 -4.54 -33.83
CA HIS A 175 14.63 -5.87 -33.28
C HIS A 175 15.61 -5.78 -32.11
N VAL A 176 15.40 -6.59 -31.08
CA VAL A 176 16.42 -6.87 -30.08
C VAL A 176 17.19 -8.10 -30.55
N ARG A 177 18.49 -7.90 -30.77
CA ARG A 177 19.41 -8.95 -31.24
C ARG A 177 20.44 -9.20 -30.17
N TYR A 178 20.62 -10.46 -29.83
CA TYR A 178 21.54 -10.87 -28.77
C TYR A 178 22.67 -11.72 -29.36
N PHE A 179 23.87 -11.37 -29.01
CA PHE A 179 25.08 -12.03 -29.51
C PHE A 179 25.88 -12.62 -28.35
N MET A 180 26.52 -13.76 -28.59
CA MET A 180 27.54 -14.34 -27.71
C MET A 180 28.84 -14.41 -28.54
N GLY A 181 29.73 -13.46 -28.32
CA GLY A 181 30.81 -13.18 -29.27
C GLY A 181 30.25 -12.81 -30.65
N ASP A 182 30.65 -13.57 -31.70
CA ASP A 182 30.16 -13.38 -33.06
C ASP A 182 28.91 -14.20 -33.40
N VAL A 183 28.37 -14.98 -32.44
CA VAL A 183 27.21 -15.85 -32.67
C VAL A 183 25.92 -15.09 -32.31
N LEU A 184 25.00 -15.04 -33.26
CA LEU A 184 23.67 -14.52 -33.02
C LEU A 184 22.81 -15.58 -32.27
N GLU A 185 22.49 -15.34 -31.02
CA GLU A 185 21.70 -16.21 -30.15
C GLU A 185 20.19 -16.01 -30.35
N ALA A 186 19.75 -14.75 -30.54
CA ALA A 186 18.36 -14.43 -30.79
C ALA A 186 18.21 -13.13 -31.60
N ASP A 187 17.15 -13.08 -32.41
CA ASP A 187 16.72 -11.92 -33.20
C ASP A 187 15.20 -11.85 -33.17
N ILE A 188 14.66 -10.90 -32.40
CA ILE A 188 13.21 -10.84 -32.09
C ILE A 188 12.73 -9.40 -32.25
N PRO A 189 11.59 -9.15 -32.92
CA PRO A 189 10.97 -7.83 -32.91
C PRO A 189 10.68 -7.39 -31.46
N ALA A 190 11.19 -6.23 -31.05
CA ALA A 190 11.07 -5.74 -29.66
C ALA A 190 9.60 -5.69 -29.20
N GLU A 191 8.70 -5.24 -30.07
CA GLU A 191 7.28 -5.13 -29.81
C GLU A 191 6.62 -6.48 -29.47
N SER A 192 7.16 -7.61 -30.01
CA SER A 192 6.59 -8.95 -29.76
C SER A 192 6.75 -9.42 -28.31
N LEU A 193 7.64 -8.81 -27.54
CA LEU A 193 7.93 -9.18 -26.15
C LEU A 193 7.25 -8.28 -25.11
N VAL A 194 6.52 -7.26 -25.53
CA VAL A 194 5.93 -6.27 -24.62
C VAL A 194 4.40 -6.31 -24.63
N LEU A 195 3.81 -5.89 -23.51
CA LEU A 195 2.37 -5.77 -23.39
C LEU A 195 1.83 -4.71 -24.33
N GLY A 196 0.72 -5.03 -25.01
CA GLY A 196 0.12 -4.18 -26.02
C GLY A 196 0.72 -4.33 -27.43
N GLY A 197 1.84 -5.04 -27.55
CA GLY A 197 2.44 -5.45 -28.81
C GLY A 197 2.03 -6.87 -29.21
N GLY A 198 3.00 -7.77 -29.41
CA GLY A 198 2.78 -9.17 -29.80
C GLY A 198 2.51 -10.15 -28.66
N ALA A 199 2.57 -9.70 -27.40
CA ALA A 199 2.35 -10.57 -26.25
C ALA A 199 0.91 -11.13 -26.21
N PRO A 200 0.71 -12.42 -25.84
CA PRO A 200 -0.61 -13.04 -25.82
C PRO A 200 -1.58 -12.35 -24.86
N VAL A 201 -2.80 -12.06 -25.32
CA VAL A 201 -3.89 -11.58 -24.48
C VAL A 201 -4.76 -12.78 -24.07
N TYR A 202 -4.71 -13.14 -22.80
CA TYR A 202 -5.51 -14.26 -22.28
C TYR A 202 -6.94 -13.80 -21.96
N ARG A 203 -7.92 -14.54 -22.49
CA ARG A 203 -9.33 -14.38 -22.13
C ARG A 203 -9.67 -15.43 -21.10
N ARG A 204 -10.22 -15.00 -19.95
CA ARG A 204 -10.59 -15.89 -18.86
C ARG A 204 -12.08 -15.76 -18.56
N THR A 205 -12.67 -16.88 -18.16
CA THR A 205 -14.02 -16.95 -17.62
C THR A 205 -13.99 -16.74 -16.11
N TRP A 206 -15.12 -16.37 -15.54
CA TRP A 206 -15.28 -16.17 -14.11
C TRP A 206 -16.66 -16.65 -13.66
N THR A 207 -16.75 -17.11 -12.41
CA THR A 207 -17.97 -17.55 -11.78
C THR A 207 -18.02 -17.00 -10.36
N GLU A 208 -19.21 -16.55 -9.93
CA GLU A 208 -19.41 -16.07 -8.56
C GLU A 208 -19.06 -17.18 -7.56
N PRO A 209 -18.23 -16.90 -6.54
CA PRO A 209 -17.80 -17.90 -5.57
C PRO A 209 -18.95 -18.51 -4.76
N GLU A 210 -18.92 -19.82 -4.59
CA GLU A 210 -19.94 -20.54 -3.82
C GLU A 210 -20.06 -20.05 -2.37
N TYR A 211 -18.96 -19.62 -1.74
CA TYR A 211 -18.99 -19.10 -0.37
C TYR A 211 -19.83 -17.82 -0.22
N MET A 212 -20.09 -17.06 -1.29
CA MET A 212 -20.95 -15.87 -1.23
C MET A 212 -22.39 -16.22 -0.87
N LYS A 213 -22.83 -17.44 -1.19
CA LYS A 213 -24.12 -17.96 -0.75
C LYS A 213 -24.20 -18.15 0.78
N GLU A 214 -23.06 -18.48 1.42
CA GLU A 214 -22.99 -18.58 2.88
C GLU A 214 -23.00 -17.18 3.52
N ILE A 215 -22.30 -16.23 2.92
CA ILE A 215 -22.32 -14.81 3.34
C ILE A 215 -23.77 -14.26 3.30
N ALA A 216 -24.51 -14.57 2.24
CA ALA A 216 -25.89 -14.12 2.08
C ALA A 216 -26.87 -14.69 3.13
N LYS A 217 -26.51 -15.79 3.82
CA LYS A 217 -27.33 -16.37 4.90
C LYS A 217 -27.10 -15.71 6.26
N PHE A 218 -26.13 -14.82 6.37
CA PHE A 218 -25.84 -14.13 7.64
C PHE A 218 -27.06 -13.35 8.12
N ASP A 219 -27.47 -13.62 9.35
CA ASP A 219 -28.52 -12.88 10.04
C ASP A 219 -27.96 -12.30 11.34
N LEU A 220 -27.89 -10.98 11.41
CA LEU A 220 -27.42 -10.26 12.59
C LEU A 220 -28.24 -10.58 13.84
N ASN A 221 -29.54 -10.90 13.69
CA ASN A 221 -30.41 -11.26 14.82
C ASN A 221 -30.00 -12.60 15.46
N SER A 222 -29.28 -13.45 14.74
CA SER A 222 -28.72 -14.69 15.30
C SER A 222 -27.52 -14.45 16.23
N VAL A 223 -26.94 -13.24 16.20
CA VAL A 223 -25.83 -12.84 17.05
C VAL A 223 -26.38 -12.08 18.27
N ALA A 224 -26.23 -12.67 19.44
CA ALA A 224 -26.66 -12.00 20.69
C ALA A 224 -25.88 -10.71 20.90
N ASP A 225 -26.58 -9.61 21.21
CA ASP A 225 -25.96 -8.34 21.62
C ASP A 225 -25.24 -8.53 22.98
N LEU A 226 -24.46 -7.55 23.37
CA LEU A 226 -23.65 -7.55 24.60
C LEU A 226 -24.33 -6.74 25.72
N SER A 227 -24.17 -7.20 26.97
CA SER A 227 -24.21 -6.32 28.13
C SER A 227 -22.95 -5.43 28.17
N LEU A 228 -22.99 -4.34 28.96
CA LEU A 228 -21.81 -3.46 29.11
C LEU A 228 -20.59 -4.20 29.70
N ALA A 229 -20.78 -5.14 30.59
CA ALA A 229 -19.72 -5.96 31.16
C ALA A 229 -19.08 -6.86 30.07
N GLU A 230 -19.89 -7.53 29.25
CA GLU A 230 -19.39 -8.34 28.12
C GLU A 230 -18.73 -7.47 27.05
N ALA A 231 -19.21 -6.24 26.85
CA ALA A 231 -18.58 -5.30 25.92
C ALA A 231 -17.17 -4.89 26.40
N LYS A 232 -16.95 -4.69 27.69
CA LYS A 232 -15.61 -4.46 28.25
C LYS A 232 -14.67 -5.63 27.98
N ASP A 233 -15.11 -6.86 28.19
CA ASP A 233 -14.29 -8.05 27.92
C ASP A 233 -14.00 -8.20 26.41
N ALA A 234 -14.97 -7.89 25.54
CA ALA A 234 -14.81 -7.86 24.10
C ALA A 234 -13.77 -6.80 23.68
N ALA A 235 -13.80 -5.61 24.28
CA ALA A 235 -12.85 -4.54 24.03
C ALA A 235 -11.40 -4.96 24.38
N ILE A 236 -11.20 -5.59 25.53
CA ILE A 236 -9.89 -6.12 25.93
C ILE A 236 -9.41 -7.18 24.94
N LYS A 237 -10.31 -8.08 24.51
CA LYS A 237 -10.00 -9.12 23.52
C LYS A 237 -9.60 -8.51 22.18
N LEU A 238 -10.33 -7.49 21.69
CA LEU A 238 -10.01 -6.78 20.46
C LEU A 238 -8.66 -6.08 20.54
N CYS A 239 -8.35 -5.38 21.64
CA CYS A 239 -7.03 -4.77 21.82
C CYS A 239 -5.88 -5.79 21.82
N ASN A 240 -6.18 -7.07 22.07
CA ASN A 240 -5.20 -8.17 22.03
C ASN A 240 -5.20 -8.92 20.68
N GLU A 241 -5.94 -8.48 19.67
CA GLU A 241 -5.91 -9.07 18.33
C GLU A 241 -4.76 -8.48 17.50
N PRO A 242 -3.90 -9.30 16.86
CA PRO A 242 -2.76 -8.82 16.07
C PRO A 242 -3.12 -7.85 14.96
N ASN A 243 -4.31 -7.95 14.38
CA ASN A 243 -4.76 -7.01 13.34
C ASN A 243 -5.00 -5.60 13.88
N ILE A 244 -5.49 -5.48 15.11
CA ILE A 244 -5.76 -4.19 15.78
C ILE A 244 -4.51 -3.67 16.48
N ALA A 245 -3.78 -4.56 17.15
CA ALA A 245 -2.66 -4.20 18.00
C ALA A 245 -1.58 -3.34 17.31
N SER A 246 -0.87 -2.55 18.12
CA SER A 246 0.24 -1.71 17.66
C SER A 246 1.27 -2.50 16.86
N LYS A 247 1.65 -1.98 15.71
CA LYS A 247 2.73 -2.53 14.87
C LYS A 247 4.11 -1.97 15.28
N ARG A 248 4.17 -1.24 16.39
CA ARG A 248 5.37 -0.55 16.89
C ARG A 248 6.58 -1.46 16.97
N TRP A 249 6.42 -2.68 17.47
CA TRP A 249 7.50 -3.67 17.53
C TRP A 249 8.15 -3.93 16.16
N ILE A 250 7.39 -3.86 15.07
CA ILE A 250 7.92 -4.07 13.71
C ILE A 250 8.69 -2.84 13.25
N TYR A 251 8.10 -1.65 13.29
CA TYR A 251 8.71 -0.46 12.68
C TYR A 251 9.82 0.16 13.55
N GLU A 252 9.87 -0.09 14.86
CA GLU A 252 10.97 0.36 15.74
C GLU A 252 12.32 -0.33 15.43
N GLN A 253 12.32 -1.42 14.67
CA GLN A 253 13.54 -2.06 14.21
C GLN A 253 14.23 -1.30 13.08
N TYR A 254 13.56 -0.31 12.49
CA TYR A 254 14.06 0.49 11.38
C TYR A 254 14.20 1.95 11.81
N ASP A 255 15.13 2.67 11.19
CA ASP A 255 15.29 4.10 11.42
C ASP A 255 14.20 4.89 10.70
N SER A 256 13.25 5.42 11.45
CA SER A 256 12.18 6.28 10.95
C SER A 256 12.59 7.76 10.81
N MET A 257 13.81 8.12 11.25
CA MET A 257 14.26 9.52 11.33
C MET A 257 15.33 9.87 10.30
N VAL A 258 15.62 8.98 9.36
CA VAL A 258 16.59 9.24 8.27
C VAL A 258 16.25 10.54 7.55
N GLY A 259 17.26 11.41 7.39
CA GLY A 259 17.09 12.72 6.77
C GLY A 259 16.26 13.74 7.58
N THR A 260 15.75 13.36 8.76
CA THR A 260 14.90 14.20 9.64
C THR A 260 13.66 14.78 8.95
N ILE A 261 13.14 14.08 7.95
CA ILE A 261 11.97 14.51 7.15
C ILE A 261 10.65 13.91 7.61
N ASN A 262 10.68 12.82 8.39
CA ASN A 262 9.49 12.19 8.94
C ASN A 262 8.92 13.02 10.10
N GLU A 263 7.66 13.38 10.01
CA GLU A 263 6.96 14.17 11.05
C GLU A 263 6.00 13.32 11.89
N SER A 264 5.74 12.07 11.50
CA SER A 264 4.75 11.20 12.16
C SER A 264 5.27 10.51 13.42
N THR A 265 6.58 10.40 13.59
CA THR A 265 7.19 9.63 14.72
C THR A 265 6.73 10.15 16.09
N ASN A 266 6.65 11.47 16.28
CA ASN A 266 6.30 12.10 17.55
C ASN A 266 4.87 12.66 17.59
N LEU A 267 4.19 12.70 16.46
CA LEU A 267 2.82 13.18 16.33
C LEU A 267 2.07 12.25 15.35
N PRO A 268 1.56 11.10 15.84
CA PRO A 268 0.92 10.11 14.99
C PRO A 268 -0.32 10.67 14.30
N SER A 269 -0.54 10.24 13.07
CA SER A 269 -1.68 10.54 12.22
C SER A 269 -2.04 9.31 11.39
N ASP A 270 -3.22 9.29 10.77
CA ASP A 270 -3.71 8.14 10.00
C ASP A 270 -2.87 7.86 8.74
N ALA A 271 -2.21 8.89 8.21
CA ALA A 271 -1.19 8.74 7.19
C ALA A 271 0.18 9.20 7.72
N ALA A 272 1.25 8.63 7.22
CA ALA A 272 2.61 9.08 7.49
C ALA A 272 2.86 10.43 6.83
N VAL A 273 3.49 11.36 7.54
CA VAL A 273 3.78 12.72 7.05
C VAL A 273 5.27 12.89 6.82
N VAL A 274 5.64 13.24 5.59
CA VAL A 274 7.03 13.41 5.16
C VAL A 274 7.21 14.78 4.53
N LYS A 275 8.16 15.58 5.04
CA LYS A 275 8.47 16.92 4.53
C LYS A 275 9.01 16.89 3.11
N ILE A 276 8.55 17.82 2.29
CA ILE A 276 9.21 18.17 1.02
C ILE A 276 10.23 19.26 1.31
N VAL A 277 11.49 18.86 1.41
CA VAL A 277 12.59 19.77 1.77
C VAL A 277 12.65 20.94 0.79
N GLY A 278 12.78 22.17 1.32
CA GLY A 278 12.83 23.39 0.53
C GLY A 278 11.48 23.94 0.09
N SER A 279 10.36 23.30 0.52
CA SER A 279 9.00 23.80 0.32
C SER A 279 8.27 23.90 1.67
N GLY A 280 7.12 24.58 1.70
CA GLY A 280 6.23 24.56 2.87
C GLY A 280 5.29 23.34 2.91
N LYS A 281 5.46 22.37 1.99
CA LYS A 281 4.56 21.25 1.79
C LYS A 281 5.09 19.97 2.42
N SER A 282 4.15 19.05 2.73
CA SER A 282 4.47 17.68 3.12
C SER A 282 3.67 16.68 2.29
N LEU A 283 4.20 15.47 2.15
CA LEU A 283 3.47 14.32 1.64
C LEU A 283 2.73 13.64 2.79
N ALA A 284 1.51 13.20 2.54
CA ALA A 284 0.79 12.25 3.38
C ALA A 284 0.71 10.92 2.64
N LEU A 285 1.16 9.83 3.28
CA LEU A 285 1.36 8.53 2.67
C LEU A 285 0.65 7.46 3.48
N THR A 286 -0.13 6.60 2.83
CA THR A 286 -0.79 5.47 3.48
C THR A 286 -0.82 4.24 2.61
N VAL A 287 -0.96 3.07 3.25
CA VAL A 287 -1.17 1.77 2.59
C VAL A 287 -2.36 1.10 3.24
N ASP A 288 -3.32 0.67 2.45
CA ASP A 288 -4.60 0.18 2.97
C ASP A 288 -5.16 -1.02 2.20
N CYS A 289 -5.77 -1.96 2.89
CA CYS A 289 -6.68 -2.99 2.37
C CYS A 289 -7.21 -3.88 3.51
N ASN A 290 -8.52 -3.96 3.69
CA ASN A 290 -9.12 -5.02 4.49
C ASN A 290 -9.53 -6.19 3.60
N SER A 291 -8.69 -7.22 3.55
CA SER A 291 -8.90 -8.40 2.71
C SER A 291 -10.17 -9.20 3.05
N ARG A 292 -10.71 -9.06 4.24
CA ARG A 292 -11.97 -9.70 4.66
C ARG A 292 -13.18 -9.01 4.03
N TYR A 293 -13.14 -7.68 3.90
CA TYR A 293 -14.16 -6.93 3.18
C TYR A 293 -14.16 -7.29 1.71
N VAL A 294 -12.96 -7.37 1.10
CA VAL A 294 -12.81 -7.77 -0.31
C VAL A 294 -13.25 -9.22 -0.53
N PHE A 295 -13.00 -10.12 0.42
CA PHE A 295 -13.51 -11.49 0.35
C PHE A 295 -15.04 -11.53 0.41
N ALA A 296 -15.66 -10.72 1.27
CA ALA A 296 -17.11 -10.68 1.41
C ALA A 296 -17.82 -10.05 0.20
N ASP A 297 -17.23 -9.01 -0.38
CA ASP A 297 -17.70 -8.33 -1.59
C ASP A 297 -16.51 -7.70 -2.29
N PRO A 298 -15.98 -8.30 -3.36
CA PRO A 298 -14.76 -7.82 -4.02
C PRO A 298 -14.88 -6.40 -4.58
N ASN A 299 -16.04 -6.01 -5.07
CA ASN A 299 -16.28 -4.66 -5.60
C ASN A 299 -16.33 -3.66 -4.45
N LYS A 300 -17.26 -3.84 -3.52
CA LYS A 300 -17.44 -2.92 -2.38
C LYS A 300 -16.22 -2.89 -1.46
N GLY A 301 -15.63 -4.04 -1.13
CA GLY A 301 -14.46 -4.12 -0.27
C GLY A 301 -13.24 -3.39 -0.87
N THR A 302 -13.11 -3.38 -2.19
CA THR A 302 -12.04 -2.61 -2.86
C THR A 302 -12.38 -1.13 -2.96
N GLN A 303 -13.66 -0.75 -3.14
CA GLN A 303 -14.08 0.64 -2.98
C GLN A 303 -13.72 1.17 -1.59
N ILE A 304 -13.99 0.38 -0.54
CA ILE A 304 -13.63 0.73 0.84
C ILE A 304 -12.12 0.91 1.01
N ALA A 305 -11.29 0.02 0.45
CA ALA A 305 -9.84 0.15 0.54
C ALA A 305 -9.32 1.48 -0.05
N VAL A 306 -9.86 1.91 -1.20
CA VAL A 306 -9.53 3.22 -1.79
C VAL A 306 -10.07 4.37 -0.93
N ALA A 307 -11.29 4.23 -0.42
CA ALA A 307 -11.96 5.24 0.40
C ALA A 307 -11.25 5.45 1.74
N GLU A 308 -10.87 4.36 2.42
CA GLU A 308 -10.16 4.38 3.69
C GLU A 308 -8.76 4.99 3.53
N ALA A 309 -8.03 4.62 2.48
CA ALA A 309 -6.77 5.28 2.14
C ALA A 309 -6.96 6.80 1.95
N ALA A 310 -7.99 7.22 1.23
CA ALA A 310 -8.29 8.64 1.03
C ALA A 310 -8.72 9.32 2.35
N ARG A 311 -9.52 8.66 3.17
CA ARG A 311 -9.96 9.14 4.50
C ARG A 311 -8.76 9.32 5.44
N ASN A 312 -7.80 8.38 5.45
CA ASN A 312 -6.55 8.48 6.21
C ASN A 312 -5.73 9.72 5.81
N ILE A 313 -5.61 9.98 4.51
CA ILE A 313 -4.98 11.21 4.01
C ILE A 313 -5.74 12.46 4.49
N ARG A 314 -7.08 12.45 4.42
CA ARG A 314 -7.94 13.56 4.85
C ARG A 314 -7.87 13.81 6.36
N CYS A 315 -7.90 12.77 7.19
CA CYS A 315 -7.73 12.86 8.64
C CYS A 315 -6.35 13.39 9.04
N THR A 316 -5.37 13.32 8.14
CA THR A 316 -4.03 13.89 8.33
C THR A 316 -3.94 15.35 7.85
N GLY A 317 -4.98 15.86 7.18
CA GLY A 317 -5.03 17.21 6.61
C GLY A 317 -4.51 17.31 5.18
N GLY A 318 -4.25 16.16 4.54
CA GLY A 318 -3.82 16.09 3.15
C GLY A 318 -4.98 16.04 2.14
N VAL A 319 -4.65 16.33 0.90
CA VAL A 319 -5.54 16.13 -0.25
C VAL A 319 -5.08 14.90 -1.01
N PRO A 320 -5.90 13.82 -1.08
CA PRO A 320 -5.59 12.64 -1.89
C PRO A 320 -5.28 13.04 -3.34
N THR A 321 -4.24 12.48 -3.93
CA THR A 321 -3.74 12.93 -5.24
C THR A 321 -3.65 11.77 -6.25
N ALA A 322 -3.10 10.63 -5.85
CA ALA A 322 -2.92 9.49 -6.73
C ALA A 322 -2.74 8.20 -5.93
N ILE A 323 -2.98 7.07 -6.58
CA ILE A 323 -2.71 5.75 -6.01
C ILE A 323 -1.70 4.96 -6.84
N THR A 324 -1.02 4.06 -6.16
CA THR A 324 -0.41 2.84 -6.72
C THR A 324 -1.07 1.64 -6.07
N ASN A 325 -0.89 0.43 -6.61
CA ASN A 325 -1.48 -0.75 -6.01
C ASN A 325 -0.56 -1.99 -6.10
N CYS A 326 -0.81 -2.95 -5.21
CA CYS A 326 -0.28 -4.31 -5.31
C CYS A 326 -1.44 -5.29 -5.19
N LEU A 327 -1.78 -5.94 -6.30
CA LEU A 327 -2.97 -6.79 -6.44
C LEU A 327 -2.61 -8.25 -6.14
N ASN A 328 -2.92 -8.73 -4.94
CA ASN A 328 -2.56 -10.06 -4.48
C ASN A 328 -3.78 -10.99 -4.51
N PHE A 329 -3.73 -12.01 -5.37
CA PHE A 329 -4.80 -12.97 -5.58
C PHE A 329 -4.26 -14.40 -5.69
N GLY A 330 -5.13 -15.39 -5.55
CA GLY A 330 -4.81 -16.80 -5.78
C GLY A 330 -4.57 -17.13 -7.27
N ASN A 331 -4.73 -18.40 -7.62
CA ASN A 331 -4.53 -18.85 -8.99
C ASN A 331 -5.61 -18.31 -9.95
N PRO A 332 -5.23 -17.52 -10.99
CA PRO A 332 -6.18 -16.90 -11.92
C PRO A 332 -6.87 -17.86 -12.88
N TYR A 333 -6.48 -19.14 -12.92
CA TYR A 333 -7.21 -20.19 -13.63
C TYR A 333 -8.43 -20.69 -12.86
N ASN A 334 -8.53 -20.39 -11.56
CA ASN A 334 -9.74 -20.60 -10.79
C ASN A 334 -10.73 -19.46 -11.10
N GLU A 335 -11.90 -19.83 -11.65
CA GLU A 335 -12.92 -18.86 -12.08
C GLU A 335 -13.47 -18.03 -10.92
N GLU A 336 -13.53 -18.56 -9.70
CA GLU A 336 -13.94 -17.82 -8.50
C GLU A 336 -12.89 -16.77 -8.09
N VAL A 337 -11.60 -17.12 -8.16
CA VAL A 337 -10.51 -16.16 -7.91
C VAL A 337 -10.51 -15.06 -8.98
N TYR A 338 -10.76 -15.42 -10.23
CA TYR A 338 -10.81 -14.43 -11.31
C TYR A 338 -12.04 -13.52 -11.19
N TYR A 339 -13.16 -14.02 -10.67
CA TYR A 339 -14.31 -13.20 -10.28
C TYR A 339 -13.93 -12.14 -9.21
N GLN A 340 -13.22 -12.57 -8.17
CA GLN A 340 -12.74 -11.65 -7.13
C GLN A 340 -11.85 -10.56 -7.73
N PHE A 341 -10.89 -10.94 -8.57
CA PHE A 341 -9.98 -10.00 -9.24
C PHE A 341 -10.72 -8.99 -10.11
N LYS A 342 -11.60 -9.46 -11.01
CA LYS A 342 -12.40 -8.61 -11.90
C LYS A 342 -13.22 -7.59 -11.12
N ASN A 343 -13.98 -8.04 -10.13
CA ASN A 343 -14.83 -7.15 -9.35
C ASN A 343 -14.03 -6.18 -8.46
N ALA A 344 -12.86 -6.60 -7.96
CA ALA A 344 -11.95 -5.70 -7.25
C ALA A 344 -11.46 -4.56 -8.14
N ILE A 345 -11.09 -4.84 -9.40
CA ILE A 345 -10.68 -3.81 -10.37
C ILE A 345 -11.84 -2.86 -10.70
N GLU A 346 -13.05 -3.36 -10.83
CA GLU A 346 -14.25 -2.53 -11.06
C GLU A 346 -14.47 -1.58 -9.88
N GLY A 347 -14.48 -2.10 -8.63
CA GLY A 347 -14.66 -1.30 -7.42
C GLY A 347 -13.55 -0.24 -7.25
N MET A 348 -12.30 -0.61 -7.48
CA MET A 348 -11.18 0.34 -7.48
C MET A 348 -11.39 1.47 -8.48
N SER A 349 -11.81 1.12 -9.69
CA SER A 349 -12.04 2.09 -10.76
C SER A 349 -13.17 3.07 -10.44
N GLU A 350 -14.24 2.60 -9.80
CA GLU A 350 -15.37 3.42 -9.36
C GLU A 350 -14.94 4.42 -8.29
N ALA A 351 -14.25 3.95 -7.25
CA ALA A 351 -13.77 4.79 -6.16
C ALA A 351 -12.71 5.80 -6.63
N CYS A 352 -11.75 5.38 -7.46
CA CYS A 352 -10.74 6.28 -8.01
C CYS A 352 -11.34 7.40 -8.85
N ARG A 353 -12.37 7.12 -9.67
CA ARG A 353 -13.08 8.17 -10.42
C ARG A 353 -13.84 9.12 -9.50
N LYS A 354 -14.44 8.58 -8.42
CA LYS A 354 -15.19 9.40 -7.45
C LYS A 354 -14.28 10.37 -6.70
N PHE A 355 -13.10 9.93 -6.32
CA PHE A 355 -12.16 10.72 -5.51
C PHE A 355 -11.11 11.48 -6.33
N ASP A 356 -11.14 11.34 -7.66
CA ASP A 356 -10.15 11.93 -8.58
C ASP A 356 -8.71 11.52 -8.22
N THR A 357 -8.52 10.23 -7.94
CA THR A 357 -7.22 9.64 -7.57
C THR A 357 -6.76 8.63 -8.62
N PRO A 358 -6.09 9.07 -9.69
CA PRO A 358 -5.67 8.18 -10.77
C PRO A 358 -4.70 7.10 -10.28
N VAL A 359 -4.77 5.92 -10.91
CA VAL A 359 -3.80 4.85 -10.72
C VAL A 359 -2.56 5.17 -11.54
N THR A 360 -1.43 5.44 -10.89
CA THR A 360 -0.17 5.80 -11.54
C THR A 360 0.67 4.59 -11.93
N GLY A 361 0.43 3.46 -11.30
CA GLY A 361 1.15 2.21 -11.53
C GLY A 361 0.74 1.15 -10.51
N GLY A 362 1.40 0.02 -10.55
CA GLY A 362 1.17 -1.07 -9.63
C GLY A 362 1.62 -2.41 -10.23
N ASN A 363 1.37 -3.48 -9.48
CA ASN A 363 1.65 -4.83 -9.94
C ASN A 363 0.52 -5.80 -9.58
N VAL A 364 0.49 -6.93 -10.27
CA VAL A 364 -0.37 -8.05 -9.96
C VAL A 364 0.50 -9.23 -9.51
N SER A 365 0.17 -9.81 -8.35
CA SER A 365 0.75 -11.03 -7.83
C SER A 365 -0.35 -12.08 -7.78
N PHE A 366 -0.26 -13.08 -8.64
CA PHE A 366 -1.14 -14.23 -8.68
C PHE A 366 -0.50 -15.47 -8.02
N TYR A 367 -1.25 -16.56 -7.93
CA TYR A 367 -0.84 -17.83 -7.34
C TYR A 367 -0.47 -17.76 -5.86
N ASN A 368 -0.95 -16.74 -5.14
CA ASN A 368 -0.79 -16.64 -3.70
C ASN A 368 -1.70 -17.65 -3.00
N GLN A 369 -1.25 -18.87 -2.91
CA GLN A 369 -1.99 -19.95 -2.26
C GLN A 369 -1.04 -20.93 -1.58
N SER A 370 -1.57 -21.64 -0.59
CA SER A 370 -0.82 -22.65 0.14
C SER A 370 -0.77 -23.97 -0.63
N THR A 371 0.12 -24.88 -0.19
CA THR A 371 0.30 -26.21 -0.80
C THR A 371 -0.95 -27.07 -0.84
N ASN A 372 -1.95 -26.80 0.01
CA ASN A 372 -3.26 -27.47 0.00
C ASN A 372 -4.27 -26.79 -0.95
N GLY A 373 -3.83 -25.82 -1.77
CA GLY A 373 -4.66 -25.11 -2.72
C GLY A 373 -5.54 -24.00 -2.13
N GLN A 374 -5.40 -23.69 -0.82
CA GLN A 374 -6.14 -22.59 -0.22
C GLN A 374 -5.53 -21.25 -0.62
N ALA A 375 -6.27 -20.46 -1.40
CA ALA A 375 -5.88 -19.13 -1.78
C ALA A 375 -5.82 -18.18 -0.58
N VAL A 376 -4.95 -17.16 -0.62
CA VAL A 376 -5.02 -16.00 0.27
C VAL A 376 -6.35 -15.30 0.09
N TYR A 377 -6.80 -14.57 1.08
CA TYR A 377 -7.91 -13.64 0.87
C TYR A 377 -7.51 -12.61 -0.21
N PRO A 378 -8.44 -12.22 -1.09
CA PRO A 378 -8.17 -11.24 -2.13
C PRO A 378 -7.70 -9.94 -1.48
N THR A 379 -6.50 -9.49 -1.83
CA THR A 379 -5.84 -8.36 -1.16
C THR A 379 -5.31 -7.36 -2.19
N PRO A 380 -6.19 -6.54 -2.79
CA PRO A 380 -5.80 -5.41 -3.63
C PRO A 380 -5.30 -4.27 -2.73
N THR A 381 -4.03 -4.32 -2.34
CA THR A 381 -3.42 -3.31 -1.48
C THR A 381 -3.30 -1.98 -2.22
N ILE A 382 -3.82 -0.92 -1.61
CA ILE A 382 -3.80 0.45 -2.13
C ILE A 382 -2.70 1.23 -1.43
N GLY A 383 -1.76 1.78 -2.19
CA GLY A 383 -0.84 2.80 -1.70
C GLY A 383 -1.30 4.16 -2.19
N MET A 384 -1.56 5.12 -1.29
CA MET A 384 -2.05 6.44 -1.66
C MET A 384 -1.10 7.53 -1.22
N VAL A 385 -0.96 8.53 -2.08
CA VAL A 385 -0.21 9.76 -1.83
C VAL A 385 -1.18 10.94 -1.79
N GLY A 386 -1.02 11.77 -0.77
CA GLY A 386 -1.68 13.07 -0.67
C GLY A 386 -0.69 14.19 -0.40
N ILE A 387 -1.15 15.41 -0.56
CA ILE A 387 -0.34 16.62 -0.34
C ILE A 387 -0.97 17.44 0.79
N ILE A 388 -0.16 17.78 1.78
CA ILE A 388 -0.46 18.80 2.79
C ILE A 388 0.17 20.10 2.28
N GLU A 389 -0.67 21.05 1.89
CA GLU A 389 -0.23 22.30 1.24
C GLU A 389 0.46 23.26 2.20
N GLN A 390 0.05 23.26 3.46
CA GLN A 390 0.59 24.13 4.51
C GLN A 390 0.69 23.36 5.82
N PRO A 391 1.74 23.58 6.64
CA PRO A 391 1.94 22.84 7.90
C PRO A 391 0.77 22.93 8.88
N GLU A 392 0.08 24.06 8.92
CA GLU A 392 -1.07 24.34 9.79
C GLU A 392 -2.32 23.55 9.42
N HIS A 393 -2.41 22.98 8.19
CA HIS A 393 -3.51 22.11 7.80
C HIS A 393 -3.37 20.69 8.38
N ARG A 394 -2.24 20.38 8.99
CA ARG A 394 -2.00 19.06 9.56
C ARG A 394 -2.92 18.78 10.73
N MET A 395 -3.59 17.62 10.69
CA MET A 395 -4.34 17.05 11.79
C MET A 395 -3.62 15.79 12.31
N SER A 396 -3.95 15.36 13.52
CA SER A 396 -3.32 14.21 14.17
C SER A 396 -4.31 13.47 15.06
N ILE A 397 -3.96 12.25 15.47
CA ILE A 397 -4.82 11.34 16.24
C ILE A 397 -4.97 11.76 17.72
N PRO A 398 -3.93 12.22 18.45
CA PRO A 398 -3.95 12.35 19.90
C PRO A 398 -5.05 13.28 20.41
N PHE A 399 -5.83 12.84 21.40
CA PHE A 399 -6.68 13.76 22.18
C PHE A 399 -5.81 14.81 22.89
N ALA A 400 -6.05 16.09 22.59
CA ALA A 400 -5.20 17.19 23.05
C ALA A 400 -5.68 17.80 24.37
N GLY A 401 -6.92 18.27 24.44
CA GLY A 401 -7.49 19.01 25.56
C GLY A 401 -8.35 18.16 26.48
N ALA A 402 -8.08 18.17 27.79
CA ALA A 402 -9.05 17.65 28.75
C ALA A 402 -10.32 18.53 28.74
N GLY A 403 -11.48 17.91 28.67
CA GLY A 403 -12.76 18.61 28.53
C GLY A 403 -13.19 18.85 27.09
N ASP A 404 -12.36 18.52 26.09
CA ASP A 404 -12.77 18.59 24.68
C ASP A 404 -13.95 17.64 24.43
N ALA A 405 -14.89 18.08 23.58
CA ALA A 405 -15.97 17.24 23.10
C ALA A 405 -15.43 16.22 22.10
N ILE A 406 -15.86 14.97 22.22
CA ILE A 406 -15.62 13.92 21.23
C ILE A 406 -16.85 13.85 20.32
N VAL A 407 -16.64 14.07 19.03
CA VAL A 407 -17.70 14.08 18.02
C VAL A 407 -17.42 12.99 17.00
N LEU A 408 -18.45 12.17 16.74
CA LEU A 408 -18.48 11.21 15.65
C LEU A 408 -19.05 11.91 14.41
N LEU A 409 -18.27 11.93 13.35
CA LEU A 409 -18.70 12.34 12.01
C LEU A 409 -19.06 11.09 11.21
N GLY A 410 -20.20 11.14 10.48
CA GLY A 410 -20.76 10.00 9.77
C GLY A 410 -21.83 9.25 10.58
N THR A 411 -22.42 8.22 9.98
CA THR A 411 -23.58 7.50 10.55
C THR A 411 -23.18 6.12 11.05
N THR A 412 -23.39 5.85 12.34
CA THR A 412 -23.29 4.50 12.89
C THR A 412 -24.53 3.68 12.53
N ARG A 413 -24.32 2.47 12.04
CA ARG A 413 -25.39 1.53 11.68
C ARG A 413 -25.36 0.28 12.57
N ASN A 414 -26.48 -0.42 12.69
CA ASN A 414 -26.51 -1.76 13.29
C ASN A 414 -25.87 -2.75 12.33
N ASP A 415 -24.56 -2.65 12.16
CA ASP A 415 -23.78 -3.38 11.18
C ASP A 415 -22.50 -3.92 11.81
N LEU A 416 -22.37 -5.24 11.79
CA LEU A 416 -21.21 -5.98 12.29
C LEU A 416 -20.52 -6.79 11.19
N GLY A 417 -21.01 -6.66 9.96
CA GLY A 417 -20.52 -7.45 8.83
C GLY A 417 -19.02 -7.37 8.67
N SER A 418 -18.38 -8.52 8.52
CA SER A 418 -16.94 -8.71 8.31
C SER A 418 -16.00 -7.99 9.31
N SER A 419 -16.53 -7.41 10.39
CA SER A 419 -15.72 -6.72 11.41
C SER A 419 -14.77 -7.67 12.15
N GLN A 420 -13.72 -7.08 12.75
CA GLN A 420 -12.85 -7.83 13.67
C GLN A 420 -13.63 -8.42 14.84
N TYR A 421 -14.62 -7.67 15.34
CA TYR A 421 -15.48 -8.16 16.41
C TYR A 421 -16.24 -9.42 16.02
N ILE A 422 -16.97 -9.40 14.89
CA ILE A 422 -17.77 -10.56 14.49
C ILE A 422 -16.91 -11.77 14.19
N ALA A 423 -15.74 -11.56 13.58
CA ALA A 423 -14.84 -12.62 13.18
C ALA A 423 -14.04 -13.18 14.37
N LYS A 424 -13.50 -12.32 15.26
CA LYS A 424 -12.54 -12.73 16.29
C LYS A 424 -13.17 -12.93 17.65
N VAL A 425 -14.24 -12.19 17.98
CA VAL A 425 -14.93 -12.32 19.27
C VAL A 425 -16.08 -13.32 19.18
N LYS A 426 -16.88 -13.25 18.10
CA LYS A 426 -18.04 -14.13 17.89
C LYS A 426 -17.74 -15.38 17.06
N GLY A 427 -16.60 -15.44 16.36
CA GLY A 427 -16.18 -16.62 15.57
C GLY A 427 -16.94 -16.81 14.27
N VAL A 428 -17.59 -15.77 13.73
CA VAL A 428 -18.31 -15.82 12.46
C VAL A 428 -17.36 -15.52 11.31
N SER A 429 -17.14 -16.49 10.43
CA SER A 429 -16.21 -16.39 9.31
C SER A 429 -16.82 -15.81 8.03
N HIS A 430 -18.13 -15.96 7.84
CA HIS A 430 -18.86 -15.51 6.65
C HIS A 430 -19.95 -14.53 7.06
N SER A 431 -19.76 -13.27 6.74
CA SER A 431 -20.71 -12.18 6.96
C SER A 431 -20.52 -11.10 5.90
N PRO A 432 -21.54 -10.28 5.61
CA PRO A 432 -21.48 -9.27 4.55
C PRO A 432 -20.32 -8.27 4.75
N CYS A 433 -19.91 -7.66 3.66
CA CYS A 433 -19.07 -6.46 3.71
C CYS A 433 -19.82 -5.34 4.48
N PRO A 434 -19.14 -4.48 5.25
CA PRO A 434 -19.76 -3.36 5.94
C PRO A 434 -20.58 -2.45 5.03
N SER A 435 -21.55 -1.76 5.60
CA SER A 435 -22.31 -0.73 4.90
C SER A 435 -21.37 0.39 4.42
N PHE A 436 -21.48 0.74 3.15
CA PHE A 436 -20.65 1.76 2.53
C PHE A 436 -21.39 2.43 1.38
N ASP A 437 -21.20 3.73 1.23
CA ASP A 437 -21.69 4.55 0.13
C ASP A 437 -20.63 5.59 -0.29
N LEU A 438 -20.34 5.64 -1.58
CA LEU A 438 -19.29 6.54 -2.13
C LEU A 438 -19.66 8.02 -2.03
N ASP A 439 -20.96 8.38 -2.03
CA ASP A 439 -21.38 9.78 -1.94
C ASP A 439 -21.30 10.26 -0.48
N GLU A 440 -21.70 9.42 0.48
CA GLU A 440 -21.51 9.71 1.92
C GLU A 440 -20.03 9.87 2.26
N GLU A 441 -19.17 8.97 1.73
CA GLU A 441 -17.71 9.05 1.94
C GLU A 441 -17.13 10.33 1.35
N TYR A 442 -17.52 10.69 0.13
CA TYR A 442 -17.01 11.89 -0.53
C TYR A 442 -17.44 13.17 0.20
N ALA A 443 -18.67 13.22 0.70
CA ALA A 443 -19.14 14.34 1.53
C ALA A 443 -18.30 14.48 2.81
N LEU A 444 -18.00 13.36 3.48
CA LEU A 444 -17.10 13.34 4.64
C LEU A 444 -15.69 13.84 4.29
N HIS A 445 -15.11 13.43 3.17
CA HIS A 445 -13.80 13.89 2.71
C HIS A 445 -13.77 15.42 2.51
N LEU A 446 -14.81 16.01 1.93
CA LEU A 446 -14.90 17.45 1.74
C LEU A 446 -15.06 18.21 3.09
N LEU A 447 -15.81 17.64 4.03
CA LEU A 447 -15.90 18.18 5.38
C LEU A 447 -14.52 18.17 6.06
N LEU A 448 -13.80 17.05 6.03
CA LEU A 448 -12.46 16.93 6.65
C LEU A 448 -11.47 17.93 6.05
N GLU A 449 -11.53 18.17 4.74
CA GLU A 449 -10.73 19.20 4.09
C GLU A 449 -11.05 20.60 4.64
N THR A 450 -12.33 20.90 4.84
CA THR A 450 -12.77 22.16 5.43
C THR A 450 -12.29 22.29 6.88
N LEU A 451 -12.45 21.24 7.69
CA LEU A 451 -12.01 21.22 9.10
C LEU A 451 -10.50 21.44 9.24
N SER A 452 -9.72 20.84 8.35
CA SER A 452 -8.27 21.01 8.28
C SER A 452 -7.89 22.46 7.94
N LYS A 453 -8.42 23.02 6.84
CA LYS A 453 -8.14 24.38 6.39
C LYS A 453 -8.55 25.45 7.42
N GLU A 454 -9.65 25.22 8.11
CA GLU A 454 -10.19 26.12 9.13
C GLU A 454 -9.64 25.86 10.53
N GLN A 455 -8.78 24.84 10.69
CA GLN A 455 -8.24 24.42 12.00
C GLN A 455 -9.35 24.24 13.04
N ALA A 456 -10.45 23.62 12.62
CA ALA A 456 -11.68 23.59 13.37
C ALA A 456 -11.74 22.45 14.41
N VAL A 457 -10.79 21.53 14.42
CA VAL A 457 -10.71 20.38 15.32
C VAL A 457 -9.32 20.27 15.95
N ALA A 458 -9.28 19.67 17.13
CA ALA A 458 -8.02 19.44 17.86
C ALA A 458 -7.37 18.09 17.50
N SER A 459 -8.18 17.10 17.11
CA SER A 459 -7.71 15.82 16.59
C SER A 459 -8.71 15.25 15.59
N ALA A 460 -8.21 14.36 14.71
CA ALA A 460 -9.03 13.58 13.79
C ALA A 460 -8.44 12.18 13.65
N HIS A 461 -9.30 11.16 13.67
CA HIS A 461 -8.91 9.77 13.51
C HIS A 461 -10.03 9.00 12.80
N ASP A 462 -9.68 8.21 11.80
CA ASP A 462 -10.64 7.42 11.08
C ASP A 462 -11.20 6.28 11.96
N ILE A 463 -12.39 5.80 11.63
CA ILE A 463 -12.98 4.64 12.30
C ILE A 463 -12.97 3.47 11.31
N SER A 464 -12.07 2.55 11.56
CA SER A 464 -11.85 1.32 10.79
C SER A 464 -11.96 0.07 11.68
N GLU A 465 -10.99 -0.83 11.66
CA GLU A 465 -11.02 -2.06 12.42
C GLU A 465 -11.18 -1.84 13.93
N GLY A 466 -12.16 -2.51 14.51
CA GLY A 466 -12.49 -2.42 15.94
C GLY A 466 -13.43 -1.28 16.30
N GLY A 467 -13.84 -0.46 15.32
CA GLY A 467 -14.90 0.53 15.45
C GLY A 467 -14.57 1.71 16.36
N LEU A 468 -15.61 2.39 16.84
CA LEU A 468 -15.49 3.62 17.65
C LEU A 468 -14.62 3.44 18.90
N PHE A 469 -14.76 2.30 19.58
CA PHE A 469 -14.00 2.07 20.82
C PHE A 469 -12.49 2.06 20.56
N VAL A 470 -12.04 1.35 19.53
CA VAL A 470 -10.62 1.25 19.20
C VAL A 470 -10.07 2.62 18.76
N ALA A 471 -10.78 3.34 17.90
CA ALA A 471 -10.37 4.68 17.47
C ALA A 471 -10.21 5.66 18.66
N CYS A 472 -11.18 5.67 19.60
CA CYS A 472 -11.06 6.46 20.81
C CYS A 472 -9.89 6.00 21.71
N MET A 473 -9.66 4.69 21.80
CA MET A 473 -8.53 4.13 22.58
C MET A 473 -7.18 4.57 22.02
N GLU A 474 -7.01 4.53 20.70
CA GLU A 474 -5.78 4.95 20.03
C GLU A 474 -5.53 6.44 20.21
N SER A 475 -6.56 7.28 20.06
CA SER A 475 -6.48 8.71 20.34
C SER A 475 -6.16 9.01 21.82
N ALA A 476 -6.73 8.25 22.74
CA ALA A 476 -6.49 8.36 24.17
C ALA A 476 -5.04 7.96 24.55
N MET A 477 -4.56 6.82 24.03
CA MET A 477 -3.19 6.36 24.25
C MET A 477 -2.16 7.35 23.71
N ALA A 478 -2.36 7.83 22.48
CA ALA A 478 -1.48 8.79 21.84
C ALA A 478 -1.46 10.14 22.57
N GLY A 479 -2.60 10.61 23.10
CA GLY A 479 -2.73 11.85 23.85
C GLY A 479 -2.41 11.75 25.34
N GLY A 480 -2.24 10.51 25.88
CA GLY A 480 -2.05 10.29 27.31
C GLY A 480 -3.24 10.73 28.16
N LYS A 481 -4.47 10.64 27.62
CA LYS A 481 -5.73 11.08 28.20
C LYS A 481 -6.70 9.91 28.33
N GLY A 482 -7.77 10.07 29.13
CA GLY A 482 -8.88 9.15 29.12
C GLY A 482 -10.04 9.66 28.25
N PHE A 483 -11.12 8.90 28.23
CA PHE A 483 -12.36 9.35 27.59
C PHE A 483 -13.61 8.80 28.28
N ASP A 484 -14.72 9.51 28.10
CA ASP A 484 -16.06 9.05 28.40
C ASP A 484 -16.89 9.13 27.12
N VAL A 485 -17.36 7.98 26.61
CA VAL A 485 -18.15 7.93 25.37
C VAL A 485 -19.46 7.17 25.60
N CYS A 486 -20.48 7.58 24.87
CA CYS A 486 -21.79 6.93 24.86
C CYS A 486 -22.13 6.47 23.43
N THR A 487 -22.68 5.27 23.33
CA THR A 487 -23.27 4.78 22.08
C THR A 487 -24.62 5.45 21.83
N GLU A 488 -25.00 5.56 20.57
CA GLU A 488 -26.32 6.11 20.21
C GLU A 488 -27.47 5.24 20.73
N LYS A 489 -28.52 5.90 21.19
CA LYS A 489 -29.70 5.21 21.66
C LYS A 489 -30.40 4.46 20.52
N GLY A 490 -30.78 3.21 20.78
CA GLY A 490 -31.49 2.37 19.81
C GLY A 490 -30.56 1.51 18.94
N LEU A 491 -29.24 1.72 19.03
CA LEU A 491 -28.26 0.81 18.46
C LEU A 491 -27.94 -0.34 19.43
N ARG A 492 -27.55 -1.48 18.89
CA ARG A 492 -26.89 -2.55 19.63
C ARG A 492 -25.60 -2.02 20.24
N ILE A 493 -25.28 -2.47 21.45
CA ILE A 493 -24.03 -2.05 22.13
C ILE A 493 -22.82 -2.47 21.33
N ASP A 494 -22.81 -3.70 20.82
CA ASP A 494 -21.70 -4.22 20.04
C ASP A 494 -21.52 -3.48 18.70
N ALA A 495 -22.61 -3.13 18.01
CA ALA A 495 -22.55 -2.35 16.77
C ALA A 495 -22.13 -0.90 17.02
N GLY A 496 -22.58 -0.29 18.11
CA GLY A 496 -22.21 1.08 18.48
C GLY A 496 -20.73 1.22 18.83
N LEU A 497 -20.13 0.21 19.46
CA LEU A 497 -18.74 0.24 19.91
C LEU A 497 -17.75 -0.38 18.92
N PHE A 498 -18.11 -1.52 18.32
CA PHE A 498 -17.20 -2.38 17.55
C PHE A 498 -17.63 -2.60 16.10
N GLY A 499 -18.77 -2.02 15.69
CA GLY A 499 -19.20 -2.05 14.30
C GLY A 499 -18.23 -1.25 13.41
N GLU A 500 -17.99 -1.76 12.21
CA GLU A 500 -17.03 -1.20 11.25
C GLU A 500 -17.75 -0.62 10.01
N SER A 501 -19.01 -0.13 10.19
CA SER A 501 -19.65 0.64 9.12
C SER A 501 -18.78 1.82 8.73
N GLN A 502 -18.64 2.04 7.43
CA GLN A 502 -17.68 2.95 6.84
C GLN A 502 -18.13 4.42 6.88
N SER A 503 -17.30 5.30 6.32
CA SER A 503 -17.58 6.75 6.22
C SER A 503 -17.74 7.41 7.58
N ARG A 504 -16.87 7.06 8.55
CA ARG A 504 -16.92 7.60 9.91
C ARG A 504 -15.53 8.04 10.37
N VAL A 505 -15.51 9.15 11.11
CA VAL A 505 -14.31 9.73 11.72
C VAL A 505 -14.63 10.19 13.13
N VAL A 506 -13.75 9.95 14.10
CA VAL A 506 -13.81 10.57 15.41
C VAL A 506 -12.93 11.81 15.45
N VAL A 507 -13.49 12.92 15.90
CA VAL A 507 -12.74 14.17 16.09
C VAL A 507 -12.89 14.67 17.52
N SER A 508 -11.89 15.40 18.02
CA SER A 508 -12.04 16.17 19.25
C SER A 508 -12.02 17.68 18.97
N VAL A 509 -12.79 18.42 19.74
CA VAL A 509 -12.90 19.88 19.60
C VAL A 509 -13.14 20.53 20.96
N SER A 510 -12.61 21.74 21.19
CA SER A 510 -12.92 22.48 22.41
C SER A 510 -14.42 22.73 22.54
N GLN A 511 -14.92 22.86 23.77
CA GLN A 511 -16.35 23.14 24.00
C GLN A 511 -16.85 24.37 23.25
N ASP A 512 -16.01 25.42 23.17
CA ASP A 512 -16.35 26.66 22.44
C ASP A 512 -16.39 26.45 20.91
N GLY A 513 -15.71 25.45 20.39
CA GLY A 513 -15.68 25.10 18.95
C GLY A 513 -16.80 24.16 18.51
N LEU A 514 -17.50 23.52 19.47
CA LEU A 514 -18.47 22.46 19.17
C LEU A 514 -19.60 22.92 18.24
N ASP A 515 -20.23 24.05 18.54
CA ASP A 515 -21.35 24.58 17.73
C ASP A 515 -20.90 24.89 16.29
N ARG A 516 -19.67 25.40 16.12
CA ARG A 516 -19.08 25.65 14.80
C ARG A 516 -18.89 24.35 14.04
N LEU A 517 -18.33 23.33 14.67
CA LEU A 517 -18.14 22.00 14.07
C LEU A 517 -19.47 21.39 13.62
N MET A 518 -20.47 21.40 14.51
CA MET A 518 -21.81 20.87 14.20
C MET A 518 -22.46 21.59 13.01
N LYS A 519 -22.25 22.90 12.90
CA LYS A 519 -22.72 23.69 11.76
C LYS A 519 -22.00 23.29 10.47
N LEU A 520 -20.65 23.22 10.48
CA LEU A 520 -19.87 22.82 9.30
C LEU A 520 -20.27 21.44 8.79
N ALA A 521 -20.49 20.49 9.70
CA ALA A 521 -20.97 19.15 9.34
C ALA A 521 -22.37 19.20 8.70
N SER A 522 -23.29 19.95 9.30
CA SER A 522 -24.66 20.11 8.76
C SER A 522 -24.65 20.77 7.37
N ASP A 523 -23.82 21.80 7.18
CA ASP A 523 -23.68 22.51 5.89
C ASP A 523 -23.10 21.58 4.80
N ALA A 524 -22.24 20.63 5.20
CA ALA A 524 -21.68 19.60 4.31
C ALA A 524 -22.59 18.38 4.10
N GLY A 525 -23.75 18.32 4.77
CA GLY A 525 -24.66 17.16 4.71
C GLY A 525 -24.14 15.91 5.44
N VAL A 526 -23.17 16.07 6.35
CA VAL A 526 -22.58 14.99 7.14
C VAL A 526 -23.23 14.95 8.52
N VAL A 527 -23.65 13.77 8.94
CA VAL A 527 -24.15 13.57 10.31
C VAL A 527 -23.02 13.78 11.30
N ALA A 528 -23.24 14.57 12.34
CA ALA A 528 -22.30 14.75 13.45
C ALA A 528 -23.01 14.49 14.77
N THR A 529 -22.42 13.65 15.61
CA THR A 529 -22.98 13.26 16.90
C THR A 529 -21.98 13.53 18.01
N HIS A 530 -22.34 14.33 19.00
CA HIS A 530 -21.52 14.49 20.20
C HIS A 530 -21.65 13.20 21.03
N VAL A 531 -20.60 12.38 21.03
CA VAL A 531 -20.60 11.05 21.65
C VAL A 531 -19.89 11.02 23.00
N GLY A 532 -19.15 12.07 23.38
CA GLY A 532 -18.43 12.01 24.65
C GLY A 532 -17.50 13.18 24.92
N THR A 533 -16.62 12.98 25.90
CA THR A 533 -15.68 13.99 26.39
C THR A 533 -14.32 13.38 26.69
N VAL A 534 -13.25 14.12 26.39
CA VAL A 534 -11.87 13.77 26.75
C VAL A 534 -11.64 14.01 28.24
N LEU A 535 -11.17 13.00 28.96
CA LEU A 535 -10.88 13.08 30.41
C LEU A 535 -9.42 13.43 30.69
N ALA A 536 -9.19 14.19 31.76
CA ALA A 536 -7.83 14.51 32.23
C ALA A 536 -7.10 13.27 32.75
N ASP A 537 -7.82 12.43 33.47
CA ASP A 537 -7.31 11.17 34.02
C ASP A 537 -7.33 10.07 32.94
N LYS A 538 -6.37 9.15 33.02
CA LYS A 538 -6.25 8.01 32.11
C LYS A 538 -7.27 6.91 32.46
N VAL A 539 -8.55 7.26 32.47
CA VAL A 539 -9.67 6.38 32.77
C VAL A 539 -10.58 6.25 31.55
N ILE A 540 -11.10 5.08 31.33
CA ILE A 540 -12.05 4.79 30.24
C ILE A 540 -13.44 4.61 30.83
N CYS A 541 -14.37 5.41 30.34
CA CYS A 541 -15.79 5.31 30.66
C CYS A 541 -16.60 5.08 29.38
N VAL A 542 -17.58 4.20 29.46
CA VAL A 542 -18.48 3.86 28.35
C VAL A 542 -19.91 3.74 28.87
N ASN A 543 -20.84 4.49 28.25
CA ASN A 543 -22.24 4.51 28.62
C ASN A 543 -22.46 4.77 30.13
N GLY A 544 -21.66 5.64 30.75
CA GLY A 544 -21.71 6.00 32.16
C GLY A 544 -21.09 4.99 33.11
N GLU A 545 -20.55 3.87 32.64
CA GLU A 545 -19.79 2.90 33.42
C GLU A 545 -18.28 3.15 33.35
N ASN A 546 -17.63 3.14 34.49
CA ASN A 546 -16.19 3.22 34.58
C ASN A 546 -15.56 1.83 34.28
N TRP A 547 -14.90 1.70 33.13
CA TRP A 547 -14.22 0.48 32.70
C TRP A 547 -12.82 0.35 33.29
N GLY A 548 -12.31 1.37 33.98
CA GLY A 548 -11.03 1.37 34.68
C GLY A 548 -9.92 2.10 33.96
N ALA A 549 -8.70 1.82 34.35
CA ALA A 549 -7.52 2.49 33.81
C ALA A 549 -7.28 2.12 32.35
N MET A 550 -6.88 3.10 31.53
CA MET A 550 -6.49 2.94 30.14
C MET A 550 -5.46 1.83 29.94
N GLU A 551 -4.54 1.65 30.89
CA GLU A 551 -3.50 0.63 30.86
C GLU A 551 -4.04 -0.81 30.71
N THR A 552 -5.25 -1.07 31.17
CA THR A 552 -5.94 -2.37 31.01
C THR A 552 -6.07 -2.77 29.53
N PHE A 553 -6.25 -1.79 28.66
CA PHE A 553 -6.43 -1.94 27.22
C PHE A 553 -5.11 -1.70 26.47
N ALA A 554 -4.32 -0.72 26.91
CA ALA A 554 -3.07 -0.33 26.29
C ALA A 554 -2.00 -1.42 26.37
N LYS A 555 -1.90 -2.14 27.49
CA LYS A 555 -0.91 -3.19 27.67
C LYS A 555 -1.03 -4.32 26.64
N PRO A 556 -2.19 -4.99 26.46
CA PRO A 556 -2.33 -6.00 25.41
C PRO A 556 -2.12 -5.40 24.02
N TYR A 557 -2.64 -4.19 23.73
CA TYR A 557 -2.48 -3.51 22.45
C TYR A 557 -0.99 -3.34 22.06
N HIS A 558 -0.11 -2.98 22.98
CA HIS A 558 1.31 -2.78 22.69
C HIS A 558 2.15 -4.06 22.73
N GLN A 559 1.71 -5.11 23.43
CA GLN A 559 2.56 -6.28 23.70
C GLN A 559 2.25 -7.52 22.86
N VAL A 560 1.07 -7.60 22.25
CA VAL A 560 0.62 -8.83 21.60
C VAL A 560 1.54 -9.26 20.45
N ILE A 561 2.00 -8.34 19.59
CA ILE A 561 2.89 -8.69 18.47
C ILE A 561 4.21 -9.28 19.00
N ALA A 562 4.84 -8.64 19.97
CA ALA A 562 6.06 -9.14 20.57
C ALA A 562 5.86 -10.52 21.22
N SER A 563 4.69 -10.80 21.81
CA SER A 563 4.40 -12.09 22.45
C SER A 563 4.27 -13.26 21.47
N TYR A 564 3.97 -12.98 20.18
CA TYR A 564 3.97 -14.01 19.11
C TYR A 564 5.36 -14.29 18.55
N LEU A 565 6.31 -13.37 18.72
CA LEU A 565 7.64 -13.40 18.08
C LEU A 565 8.77 -13.73 19.07
N ASN A 566 8.49 -13.72 20.38
CA ASN A 566 9.36 -14.17 21.46
C ASN A 566 8.90 -15.56 21.95
#